data_fcc54fd723c9c45d18091b4a32faaf39
#
_entry.id   fcc54fd723c9c45d18091b4a32faaf39
#
_cell.length_a   1.000
_cell.length_b   1.000
_cell.length_c   1.000
_cell.angle_alpha   90.00
_cell.angle_beta   90.00
_cell.angle_gamma   90.00
#
_symmetry.space_group_name_H-M   'P 1'
#
loop_
_entity.id
_entity.type
_entity.pdbx_description
1 polymer ?
#
loop_
_entity_poly.entity_id
_entity_poly.type
_entity_poly.pdbx_seq_one_letter_code
_entity_poly.pdbx_strand_id
1 'polypeptide(L)'
;MLFRSLGVLGEWDQAAMKPGREHVTIAVSGAHGGKTIDFRELAQQGMTLVGLTQAFDGNVARFQANLVENLARGDENYLALLDAADAYIERNGLDLPVEPQARRVFPDAECIKNPILELDLAKAGITSIIWATGFAVDYSWLKVDAFDAAGKPQHQRGVASESGIYFLGLPWQSRRGSSFIWGVWHDAKYVADHIAIQRQYLEYREAAPVAHPSPVLA
;
A
#
# COMPACT_ATOMS: atom_id res chain seq x y z
N MET A 1 -14.66 -3.21 10.66
CA MET A 1 -14.76 -2.20 11.74
C MET A 1 -13.95 -2.58 12.98
N LEU A 2 -13.91 -3.84 13.34
CA LEU A 2 -13.22 -4.35 14.56
C LEU A 2 -11.75 -3.93 14.64
N PHE A 3 -10.97 -4.12 13.57
CA PHE A 3 -9.53 -3.81 13.56
C PHE A 3 -9.19 -2.34 13.79
N ARG A 4 -10.06 -1.41 13.38
CA ARG A 4 -9.81 0.03 13.56
C ARG A 4 -10.07 0.47 14.99
N SER A 5 -11.04 -0.15 15.66
CA SER A 5 -11.38 0.15 17.05
C SER A 5 -10.44 -0.49 18.06
N LEU A 6 -9.73 -1.56 17.67
CA LEU A 6 -8.83 -2.30 18.56
C LEU A 6 -7.41 -1.73 18.65
N GLY A 7 -7.04 -0.74 17.84
CA GLY A 7 -5.68 -0.20 17.80
C GLY A 7 -4.67 -1.09 17.05
N VAL A 8 -5.02 -2.31 16.67
CA VAL A 8 -4.15 -3.24 15.91
C VAL A 8 -3.69 -2.59 14.60
N LEU A 9 -4.59 -1.94 13.87
CA LEU A 9 -4.22 -1.22 12.66
C LEU A 9 -3.28 -0.03 12.93
N GLY A 10 -3.37 0.59 14.10
CA GLY A 10 -2.47 1.66 14.50
C GLY A 10 -1.05 1.17 14.72
N GLU A 11 -0.87 0.02 15.41
CA GLU A 11 0.43 -0.62 15.58
C GLU A 11 1.00 -1.11 14.24
N TRP A 12 0.16 -1.74 13.44
CA TRP A 12 0.55 -2.27 12.13
C TRP A 12 0.84 -1.14 11.12
N ASP A 13 0.11 -0.03 11.19
CA ASP A 13 0.37 1.16 10.39
C ASP A 13 1.74 1.78 10.68
N GLN A 14 2.17 1.73 11.94
CA GLN A 14 3.46 2.26 12.38
C GLN A 14 4.62 1.25 12.23
N ALA A 15 4.32 -0.02 11.92
CA ALA A 15 5.35 -1.01 11.68
C ALA A 15 6.26 -0.56 10.52
N ALA A 16 7.57 -0.63 10.74
CA ALA A 16 8.54 -0.28 9.70
C ALA A 16 8.36 -1.19 8.48
N MET A 17 8.42 -0.59 7.31
CA MET A 17 8.45 -1.33 6.06
C MET A 17 9.63 -2.30 6.05
N LYS A 18 9.37 -3.57 5.80
CA LYS A 18 10.42 -4.58 5.63
C LYS A 18 10.79 -4.65 4.15
N PRO A 19 12.08 -4.58 3.79
CA PRO A 19 12.51 -4.77 2.40
C PRO A 19 11.93 -6.06 1.81
N GLY A 20 11.38 -5.99 0.60
CA GLY A 20 10.73 -7.12 -0.08
C GLY A 20 9.31 -7.46 0.40
N ARG A 21 8.73 -6.71 1.33
CA ARG A 21 7.33 -6.81 1.76
C ARG A 21 6.57 -5.52 1.53
N GLU A 22 6.71 -4.96 0.35
CA GLU A 22 6.17 -3.64 0.00
C GLU A 22 4.64 -3.57 0.03
N HIS A 23 3.96 -4.70 -0.07
CA HIS A 23 2.51 -4.71 -0.12
C HIS A 23 1.91 -5.95 0.57
N VAL A 24 1.19 -5.73 1.67
CA VAL A 24 0.26 -6.70 2.23
C VAL A 24 -1.14 -6.28 1.79
N THR A 25 -1.71 -7.00 0.85
CA THR A 25 -3.10 -6.81 0.46
C THR A 25 -4.00 -7.50 1.48
N ILE A 26 -4.82 -6.73 2.17
CA ILE A 26 -5.92 -7.28 2.95
C ILE A 26 -7.12 -7.38 2.00
N ALA A 27 -7.54 -8.59 1.69
CA ALA A 27 -8.70 -8.84 0.85
C ALA A 27 -10.00 -8.63 1.67
N VAL A 28 -10.39 -7.36 1.81
CA VAL A 28 -11.60 -6.96 2.53
C VAL A 28 -12.42 -6.02 1.66
N SER A 29 -13.70 -6.31 1.51
CA SER A 29 -14.63 -5.41 0.85
C SER A 29 -14.86 -4.15 1.71
N GLY A 30 -14.84 -2.98 1.08
CA GLY A 30 -15.27 -1.71 1.71
C GLY A 30 -16.77 -1.55 1.82
N ALA A 31 -17.56 -2.39 1.15
CA ALA A 31 -19.02 -2.35 1.13
C ALA A 31 -19.64 -3.19 2.26
N HIS A 32 -20.89 -2.89 2.61
CA HIS A 32 -21.73 -3.68 3.53
C HIS A 32 -21.08 -4.02 4.89
N GLY A 33 -20.33 -3.09 5.45
CA GLY A 33 -19.70 -3.24 6.76
C GLY A 33 -18.33 -3.94 6.73
N GLY A 34 -17.84 -4.28 5.56
CA GLY A 34 -16.57 -4.98 5.35
C GLY A 34 -16.71 -6.49 5.47
N LYS A 35 -16.48 -7.19 4.39
CA LYS A 35 -16.45 -8.66 4.35
C LYS A 35 -15.10 -9.11 3.84
N THR A 36 -14.59 -10.21 4.36
CA THR A 36 -13.44 -10.90 3.77
C THR A 36 -13.78 -11.30 2.35
N ILE A 37 -12.86 -11.07 1.42
CA ILE A 37 -12.96 -11.55 0.04
C ILE A 37 -12.10 -12.79 -0.04
N ASP A 38 -12.73 -13.96 -0.06
CA ASP A 38 -12.05 -15.23 -0.24
C ASP A 38 -12.18 -15.69 -1.69
N PHE A 39 -11.04 -15.83 -2.36
CA PHE A 39 -11.01 -16.23 -3.78
C PHE A 39 -11.50 -17.65 -4.01
N ARG A 40 -11.30 -18.57 -3.05
CA ARG A 40 -11.82 -19.94 -3.14
C ARG A 40 -13.35 -19.96 -3.03
N GLU A 41 -13.91 -19.12 -2.15
CA GLU A 41 -15.36 -18.97 -2.07
C GLU A 41 -15.93 -18.41 -3.38
N LEU A 42 -15.30 -17.40 -3.97
CA LEU A 42 -15.69 -16.86 -5.27
C LEU A 42 -15.56 -17.91 -6.38
N ALA A 43 -14.54 -18.77 -6.35
CA ALA A 43 -14.39 -19.86 -7.31
C ALA A 43 -15.51 -20.90 -7.17
N GLN A 44 -15.99 -21.19 -5.96
CA GLN A 44 -17.16 -22.05 -5.75
C GLN A 44 -18.45 -21.42 -6.27
N GLN A 45 -18.53 -20.09 -6.31
CA GLN A 45 -19.64 -19.34 -6.89
C GLN A 45 -19.56 -19.21 -8.42
N GLY A 46 -18.57 -19.81 -9.07
CA GLY A 46 -18.42 -19.87 -10.53
C GLY A 46 -17.35 -18.93 -11.10
N MET A 47 -16.57 -18.23 -10.28
CA MET A 47 -15.41 -17.48 -10.77
C MET A 47 -14.29 -18.46 -11.15
N THR A 48 -13.72 -18.31 -12.34
CA THR A 48 -12.51 -19.05 -12.74
C THR A 48 -11.27 -18.25 -12.38
N LEU A 49 -10.47 -18.78 -11.45
CA LEU A 49 -9.20 -18.19 -11.06
C LEU A 49 -8.09 -18.65 -12.00
N VAL A 50 -7.16 -17.74 -12.26
CA VAL A 50 -5.96 -18.01 -13.07
C VAL A 50 -4.72 -17.48 -12.36
N GLY A 51 -3.55 -17.95 -12.76
CA GLY A 51 -2.28 -17.40 -12.29
C GLY A 51 -2.04 -15.98 -12.79
N LEU A 52 -0.86 -15.43 -12.47
CA LEU A 52 -0.46 -14.10 -12.94
C LEU A 52 -0.47 -14.06 -14.46
N THR A 53 -1.13 -13.06 -15.04
CA THR A 53 -1.12 -12.82 -16.49
C THR A 53 0.31 -12.55 -16.96
N GLN A 54 0.77 -13.34 -17.92
CA GLN A 54 2.12 -13.27 -18.46
C GLN A 54 2.18 -12.53 -19.79
N ALA A 55 1.24 -12.82 -20.68
CA ALA A 55 1.22 -12.25 -22.03
C ALA A 55 -0.17 -12.35 -22.66
N PHE A 56 -0.35 -11.59 -23.73
CA PHE A 56 -1.43 -11.74 -24.69
C PHE A 56 -0.81 -11.96 -26.08
N ASP A 57 -1.29 -13.00 -26.78
CA ASP A 57 -0.91 -13.31 -28.14
C ASP A 57 -2.19 -13.38 -29.00
N GLY A 58 -2.51 -12.28 -29.65
CA GLY A 58 -3.82 -12.10 -30.28
C GLY A 58 -4.95 -12.26 -29.28
N ASN A 59 -5.81 -13.26 -29.48
CA ASN A 59 -6.93 -13.56 -28.58
C ASN A 59 -6.57 -14.52 -27.45
N VAL A 60 -5.32 -14.97 -27.34
CA VAL A 60 -4.89 -15.94 -26.33
C VAL A 60 -4.23 -15.21 -25.16
N ALA A 61 -4.81 -15.34 -23.97
CA ALA A 61 -4.21 -14.94 -22.73
C ALA A 61 -3.37 -16.09 -22.17
N ARG A 62 -2.13 -15.80 -21.70
CA ARG A 62 -1.21 -16.75 -21.08
C ARG A 62 -1.01 -16.40 -19.61
N PHE A 63 -1.01 -17.42 -18.75
CA PHE A 63 -0.90 -17.28 -17.31
C PHE A 63 0.26 -18.11 -16.75
N GLN A 64 0.87 -17.64 -15.68
CA GLN A 64 1.88 -18.38 -14.93
C GLN A 64 1.23 -19.52 -14.14
N ALA A 65 1.98 -20.61 -13.94
CA ALA A 65 1.56 -21.75 -13.13
C ALA A 65 1.72 -21.49 -11.61
N ASN A 66 1.35 -20.29 -11.13
CA ASN A 66 1.59 -19.86 -9.75
C ASN A 66 0.30 -19.56 -8.97
N LEU A 67 -0.87 -20.00 -9.45
CA LEU A 67 -2.15 -19.75 -8.79
C LEU A 67 -2.17 -20.29 -7.36
N VAL A 68 -1.75 -21.55 -7.16
CA VAL A 68 -1.71 -22.20 -5.85
C VAL A 68 -0.81 -21.46 -4.88
N GLU A 69 0.38 -21.08 -5.33
CA GLU A 69 1.35 -20.33 -4.54
C GLU A 69 0.82 -18.94 -4.14
N ASN A 70 0.16 -18.24 -5.08
CA ASN A 70 -0.43 -16.93 -4.82
C ASN A 70 -1.56 -17.01 -3.79
N LEU A 71 -2.40 -18.04 -3.85
CA LEU A 71 -3.46 -18.26 -2.87
C LEU A 71 -2.88 -18.61 -1.50
N ALA A 72 -1.90 -19.53 -1.42
CA ALA A 72 -1.26 -19.89 -0.16
C ALA A 72 -0.61 -18.68 0.53
N ARG A 73 0.06 -17.81 -0.23
CA ARG A 73 0.63 -16.57 0.29
C ARG A 73 -0.45 -15.60 0.79
N GLY A 74 -1.60 -15.55 0.12
CA GLY A 74 -2.76 -14.79 0.58
C GLY A 74 -3.28 -15.29 1.92
N ASP A 75 -3.42 -16.61 2.07
CA ASP A 75 -3.85 -17.26 3.30
C ASP A 75 -2.88 -16.99 4.47
N GLU A 76 -1.57 -17.14 4.23
CA GLU A 76 -0.54 -16.84 5.23
C GLU A 76 -0.62 -15.38 5.74
N ASN A 77 -0.77 -14.43 4.83
CA ASN A 77 -0.91 -13.02 5.19
C ASN A 77 -2.17 -12.75 6.01
N TYR A 78 -3.28 -13.39 5.64
CA TYR A 78 -4.55 -13.25 6.36
C TYR A 78 -4.48 -13.86 7.75
N LEU A 79 -3.96 -15.09 7.88
CA LEU A 79 -3.81 -15.78 9.17
C LEU A 79 -2.83 -15.04 10.08
N ALA A 80 -1.72 -14.52 9.55
CA ALA A 80 -0.78 -13.72 10.33
C ALA A 80 -1.42 -12.43 10.87
N LEU A 81 -2.36 -11.83 10.13
CA LEU A 81 -3.12 -10.68 10.61
C LEU A 81 -4.04 -11.07 11.78
N LEU A 82 -4.72 -12.23 11.69
CA LEU A 82 -5.55 -12.74 12.79
C LEU A 82 -4.71 -13.05 14.03
N ASP A 83 -3.53 -13.68 13.85
CA ASP A 83 -2.59 -13.95 14.95
C ASP A 83 -2.14 -12.66 15.63
N ALA A 84 -1.82 -11.63 14.86
CA ALA A 84 -1.47 -10.32 15.40
C ALA A 84 -2.65 -9.66 16.17
N ALA A 85 -3.87 -9.86 15.68
CA ALA A 85 -5.09 -9.37 16.35
C ALA A 85 -5.32 -10.10 17.68
N ASP A 86 -5.20 -11.43 17.70
CA ASP A 86 -5.37 -12.24 18.90
C ASP A 86 -4.30 -11.89 19.96
N ALA A 87 -3.03 -11.75 19.54
CA ALA A 87 -1.95 -11.32 20.41
C ALA A 87 -2.17 -9.90 20.98
N TYR A 88 -2.77 -9.00 20.20
CA TYR A 88 -3.15 -7.67 20.68
C TYR A 88 -4.26 -7.75 21.75
N ILE A 89 -5.29 -8.57 21.51
CA ILE A 89 -6.41 -8.80 22.44
C ILE A 89 -5.89 -9.34 23.78
N GLU A 90 -5.07 -10.36 23.72
CA GLU A 90 -4.44 -10.98 24.91
C GLU A 90 -3.58 -9.99 25.69
N ARG A 91 -2.68 -9.29 25.03
CA ARG A 91 -1.76 -8.31 25.65
C ARG A 91 -2.49 -7.15 26.32
N ASN A 92 -3.66 -6.76 25.81
CA ASN A 92 -4.45 -5.66 26.36
C ASN A 92 -5.60 -6.14 27.29
N GLY A 93 -5.72 -7.43 27.55
CA GLY A 93 -6.76 -8.00 28.42
C GLY A 93 -8.18 -7.71 27.94
N LEU A 94 -8.41 -7.69 26.62
CA LEU A 94 -9.69 -7.39 26.03
C LEU A 94 -10.58 -8.63 26.03
N ASP A 95 -11.81 -8.50 26.54
CA ASP A 95 -12.84 -9.54 26.47
C ASP A 95 -13.66 -9.40 25.19
N LEU A 96 -13.24 -10.11 24.15
CA LEU A 96 -13.89 -10.08 22.85
C LEU A 96 -14.33 -11.48 22.42
N PRO A 97 -15.46 -11.61 21.72
CA PRO A 97 -15.95 -12.90 21.27
C PRO A 97 -14.99 -13.54 20.25
N VAL A 98 -14.77 -14.85 20.44
CA VAL A 98 -14.02 -15.66 19.49
C VAL A 98 -14.89 -15.98 18.27
N GLU A 99 -14.33 -15.79 17.08
CA GLU A 99 -14.98 -16.15 15.81
C GLU A 99 -14.22 -17.30 15.11
N PRO A 100 -14.54 -18.57 15.41
CA PRO A 100 -13.81 -19.72 14.87
C PRO A 100 -13.85 -19.81 13.36
N GLN A 101 -14.90 -19.28 12.71
CA GLN A 101 -15.06 -19.29 11.26
C GLN A 101 -14.07 -18.36 10.55
N ALA A 102 -13.51 -17.34 11.24
CA ALA A 102 -12.57 -16.41 10.66
C ALA A 102 -11.27 -17.10 10.15
N ARG A 103 -10.90 -18.25 10.72
CA ARG A 103 -9.71 -19.02 10.32
C ARG A 103 -10.00 -20.14 9.32
N ARG A 104 -11.24 -20.22 8.82
CA ARG A 104 -11.62 -21.25 7.87
C ARG A 104 -10.99 -20.95 6.51
N VAL A 105 -10.28 -21.94 5.95
CA VAL A 105 -9.84 -21.93 4.56
C VAL A 105 -10.83 -22.79 3.74
N PHE A 106 -11.36 -22.23 2.66
CA PHE A 106 -12.27 -22.93 1.78
C PHE A 106 -11.52 -23.98 0.94
N PRO A 107 -12.17 -25.10 0.56
CA PRO A 107 -11.55 -26.11 -0.27
C PRO A 107 -11.26 -25.57 -1.68
N ASP A 108 -10.20 -26.08 -2.29
CA ASP A 108 -9.80 -25.70 -3.64
C ASP A 108 -10.83 -26.12 -4.67
N ALA A 109 -11.25 -25.18 -5.51
CA ALA A 109 -12.10 -25.42 -6.67
C ALA A 109 -11.28 -26.06 -7.81
N GLU A 110 -11.98 -26.51 -8.87
CA GLU A 110 -11.35 -27.22 -9.97
C GLU A 110 -10.29 -26.40 -10.70
N CYS A 111 -10.51 -25.11 -10.89
CA CYS A 111 -9.54 -24.21 -11.53
C CYS A 111 -8.23 -24.05 -10.73
N ILE A 112 -8.24 -24.38 -9.43
CA ILE A 112 -7.03 -24.35 -8.58
C ILE A 112 -6.27 -25.68 -8.71
N LYS A 113 -6.99 -26.82 -8.76
CA LYS A 113 -6.41 -28.15 -8.93
C LYS A 113 -5.84 -28.36 -10.32
N ASN A 114 -6.52 -27.84 -11.34
CA ASN A 114 -6.17 -27.91 -12.75
C ASN A 114 -6.08 -26.49 -13.34
N PRO A 115 -4.99 -25.73 -13.08
CA PRO A 115 -4.87 -24.34 -13.49
C PRO A 115 -4.88 -24.17 -15.01
N ILE A 116 -5.64 -23.18 -15.48
CA ILE A 116 -5.64 -22.75 -16.88
C ILE A 116 -4.36 -21.92 -17.11
N LEU A 117 -3.51 -22.36 -18.04
CA LEU A 117 -2.29 -21.66 -18.42
C LEU A 117 -2.44 -20.85 -19.70
N GLU A 118 -3.39 -21.24 -20.56
CA GLU A 118 -3.73 -20.52 -21.79
C GLU A 118 -5.25 -20.46 -21.95
N LEU A 119 -5.77 -19.32 -22.35
CA LEU A 119 -7.20 -19.11 -22.59
C LEU A 119 -7.40 -18.34 -23.89
N ASP A 120 -8.05 -18.96 -24.85
CA ASP A 120 -8.56 -18.28 -26.03
C ASP A 120 -9.83 -17.52 -25.66
N LEU A 121 -9.70 -16.21 -25.53
CA LEU A 121 -10.75 -15.33 -25.05
C LEU A 121 -12.00 -15.37 -25.94
N ALA A 122 -11.81 -15.46 -27.26
CA ALA A 122 -12.92 -15.51 -28.21
C ALA A 122 -13.70 -16.83 -28.08
N LYS A 123 -13.01 -17.97 -28.01
CA LYS A 123 -13.64 -19.28 -27.82
C LYS A 123 -14.31 -19.39 -26.44
N ALA A 124 -13.75 -18.75 -25.43
CA ALA A 124 -14.33 -18.70 -24.09
C ALA A 124 -15.51 -17.71 -23.96
N GLY A 125 -15.85 -17.00 -25.03
CA GLY A 125 -16.93 -15.99 -25.00
C GLY A 125 -16.62 -14.75 -24.18
N ILE A 126 -15.35 -14.47 -23.92
CA ILE A 126 -14.92 -13.28 -23.17
C ILE A 126 -15.01 -12.07 -24.12
N THR A 127 -15.90 -11.15 -23.81
CA THR A 127 -16.14 -9.94 -24.62
C THR A 127 -15.56 -8.67 -24.02
N SER A 128 -15.14 -8.72 -22.75
CA SER A 128 -14.64 -7.55 -22.04
C SER A 128 -13.53 -7.92 -21.05
N ILE A 129 -12.53 -7.04 -20.94
CA ILE A 129 -11.45 -7.15 -19.97
C ILE A 129 -11.46 -5.90 -19.10
N ILE A 130 -11.45 -6.05 -17.77
CA ILE A 130 -11.35 -4.97 -16.82
C ILE A 130 -9.96 -5.01 -16.18
N TRP A 131 -9.16 -3.99 -16.43
CA TRP A 131 -7.84 -3.83 -15.85
C TRP A 131 -7.95 -3.21 -14.45
N ALA A 132 -7.89 -4.02 -13.41
CA ALA A 132 -7.91 -3.59 -12.01
C ALA A 132 -6.50 -3.65 -11.39
N THR A 133 -5.46 -3.31 -12.18
CA THR A 133 -4.04 -3.48 -11.84
C THR A 133 -3.41 -2.27 -11.15
N GLY A 134 -4.21 -1.26 -10.79
CA GLY A 134 -3.73 0.00 -10.23
C GLY A 134 -3.20 0.97 -11.28
N PHE A 135 -2.40 1.92 -10.83
CA PHE A 135 -1.89 3.02 -11.66
C PHE A 135 -0.38 3.16 -11.46
N ALA A 136 0.34 3.46 -12.54
CA ALA A 136 1.70 3.96 -12.45
C ALA A 136 1.67 5.47 -12.20
N VAL A 137 2.51 5.95 -11.30
CA VAL A 137 2.66 7.38 -11.07
C VAL A 137 3.64 7.93 -12.12
N ASP A 138 3.23 8.99 -12.81
CA ASP A 138 4.06 9.69 -13.77
C ASP A 138 4.47 11.06 -13.21
N TYR A 139 5.76 11.22 -12.93
CA TYR A 139 6.36 12.48 -12.46
C TYR A 139 7.06 13.25 -13.59
N SER A 140 6.92 12.84 -14.86
CA SER A 140 7.63 13.42 -15.99
C SER A 140 7.36 14.93 -16.20
N TRP A 141 6.24 15.43 -15.68
CA TRP A 141 5.86 16.84 -15.71
C TRP A 141 6.68 17.72 -14.73
N LEU A 142 7.25 17.14 -13.67
CA LEU A 142 8.01 17.86 -12.64
C LEU A 142 9.51 17.82 -12.96
N LYS A 143 10.05 18.93 -13.47
CA LYS A 143 11.43 19.07 -13.92
C LYS A 143 12.32 19.68 -12.84
N VAL A 144 12.56 18.92 -11.76
CA VAL A 144 13.41 19.30 -10.62
C VAL A 144 14.35 18.14 -10.27
N ASP A 145 15.44 18.42 -9.59
CA ASP A 145 16.42 17.42 -9.15
C ASP A 145 15.99 16.78 -7.80
N ALA A 146 14.83 16.13 -7.84
CA ALA A 146 14.25 15.48 -6.68
C ALA A 146 13.89 14.01 -6.93
N PHE A 147 14.50 13.39 -7.94
CA PHE A 147 14.23 12.00 -8.33
C PHE A 147 15.51 11.20 -8.46
N ASP A 148 15.44 9.91 -8.15
CA ASP A 148 16.52 8.97 -8.39
C ASP A 148 16.60 8.55 -9.86
N ALA A 149 17.60 7.72 -10.20
CA ALA A 149 17.78 7.21 -11.56
C ALA A 149 16.62 6.33 -12.06
N ALA A 150 15.79 5.82 -11.16
CA ALA A 150 14.57 5.06 -11.48
C ALA A 150 13.32 5.94 -11.55
N GLY A 151 13.45 7.27 -11.41
CA GLY A 151 12.35 8.22 -11.42
C GLY A 151 11.50 8.21 -10.14
N LYS A 152 12.02 7.65 -9.04
CA LYS A 152 11.36 7.68 -7.74
C LYS A 152 11.72 8.96 -6.99
N PRO A 153 10.74 9.60 -6.28
CA PRO A 153 11.01 10.77 -5.47
C PRO A 153 12.08 10.50 -4.40
N GLN A 154 13.10 11.37 -4.34
CA GLN A 154 14.10 11.38 -3.28
C GLN A 154 13.62 12.30 -2.16
N HIS A 155 13.31 11.73 -1.01
CA HIS A 155 12.74 12.50 0.09
C HIS A 155 13.04 11.88 1.45
N GLN A 156 13.00 12.71 2.48
CA GLN A 156 12.95 12.28 3.87
C GLN A 156 11.59 12.70 4.45
N ARG A 157 10.70 11.73 4.65
CA ARG A 157 9.35 11.94 5.16
C ARG A 157 8.56 13.02 4.39
N GLY A 158 8.71 13.06 3.07
CA GLY A 158 8.03 14.00 2.19
C GLY A 158 8.77 15.30 1.90
N VAL A 159 9.84 15.62 2.64
CA VAL A 159 10.73 16.74 2.31
C VAL A 159 11.69 16.27 1.25
N ALA A 160 11.66 16.86 0.06
CA ALA A 160 12.52 16.47 -1.05
C ALA A 160 13.98 16.89 -0.83
N SER A 161 14.89 16.29 -1.65
CA SER A 161 16.28 16.72 -1.76
C SER A 161 16.40 18.15 -2.33
N GLU A 162 15.48 18.53 -3.22
CA GLU A 162 15.38 19.89 -3.75
C GLU A 162 14.61 20.80 -2.82
N SER A 163 15.18 21.96 -2.50
CA SER A 163 14.59 22.93 -1.56
C SER A 163 13.25 23.49 -2.07
N GLY A 164 12.25 23.52 -1.21
CA GLY A 164 10.92 24.04 -1.53
C GLY A 164 10.00 23.01 -2.20
N ILE A 165 10.48 21.80 -2.47
CA ILE A 165 9.67 20.69 -3.01
C ILE A 165 9.29 19.76 -1.89
N TYR A 166 8.02 19.39 -1.89
CA TYR A 166 7.44 18.50 -0.88
C TYR A 166 6.55 17.46 -1.54
N PHE A 167 6.62 16.23 -1.04
CA PHE A 167 5.74 15.14 -1.45
C PHE A 167 4.79 14.77 -0.33
N LEU A 168 3.54 14.48 -0.69
CA LEU A 168 2.53 14.05 0.26
C LEU A 168 1.69 12.93 -0.35
N GLY A 169 1.41 11.91 0.47
CA GLY A 169 0.59 10.77 0.06
C GLY A 169 1.36 9.67 -0.67
N LEU A 170 2.68 9.70 -0.62
CA LEU A 170 3.49 8.61 -1.17
C LEU A 170 3.29 7.31 -0.36
N PRO A 171 3.28 6.13 -1.03
CA PRO A 171 3.30 4.86 -0.33
C PRO A 171 4.48 4.79 0.66
N TRP A 172 4.18 4.42 1.91
CA TRP A 172 5.19 4.29 2.97
C TRP A 172 6.03 5.56 3.24
N GLN A 173 5.48 6.72 3.01
CA GLN A 173 6.19 7.99 3.26
C GLN A 173 6.75 8.09 4.69
N SER A 174 5.95 7.75 5.71
CA SER A 174 6.39 7.53 7.09
C SER A 174 5.76 6.29 7.72
N ARG A 175 4.68 5.80 7.14
CA ARG A 175 3.89 4.66 7.62
C ARG A 175 3.05 4.06 6.49
N ARG A 176 2.46 2.91 6.75
CA ARG A 176 1.58 2.24 5.78
C ARG A 176 0.41 3.12 5.34
N GLY A 177 -0.19 3.85 6.26
CA GLY A 177 -1.33 4.72 6.00
C GLY A 177 -1.03 5.99 5.23
N SER A 178 0.24 6.32 4.96
CA SER A 178 0.64 7.58 4.33
C SER A 178 -0.05 7.88 3.00
N SER A 179 -0.34 6.84 2.20
CA SER A 179 -1.03 6.97 0.90
C SER A 179 -2.56 6.87 0.99
N PHE A 180 -3.13 6.78 2.19
CA PHE A 180 -4.56 6.67 2.40
C PHE A 180 -5.13 7.92 3.07
N ILE A 181 -6.39 8.29 2.74
CA ILE A 181 -7.08 9.45 3.33
C ILE A 181 -7.09 9.39 4.87
N TRP A 182 -7.21 8.20 5.45
CA TRP A 182 -7.24 8.03 6.90
C TRP A 182 -5.87 8.17 7.58
N GLY A 183 -4.76 8.10 6.85
CA GLY A 183 -3.40 8.10 7.41
C GLY A 183 -2.52 9.27 6.94
N VAL A 184 -2.83 9.90 5.80
CA VAL A 184 -2.02 10.97 5.19
C VAL A 184 -1.81 12.19 6.11
N TRP A 185 -2.73 12.44 7.02
CA TRP A 185 -2.69 13.61 7.91
C TRP A 185 -1.45 13.68 8.80
N HIS A 186 -0.84 12.55 9.16
CA HIS A 186 0.39 12.51 9.94
C HIS A 186 1.56 13.13 9.17
N ASP A 187 1.67 12.80 7.88
CA ASP A 187 2.70 13.35 7.01
C ASP A 187 2.38 14.79 6.61
N ALA A 188 1.09 15.10 6.38
CA ALA A 188 0.63 16.45 6.11
C ALA A 188 1.00 17.42 7.24
N LYS A 189 0.79 17.00 8.50
CA LYS A 189 1.20 17.80 9.66
C LYS A 189 2.71 18.04 9.67
N TYR A 190 3.52 16.99 9.49
CA TYR A 190 4.98 17.12 9.47
C TYR A 190 5.46 18.05 8.36
N VAL A 191 4.94 17.91 7.14
CA VAL A 191 5.29 18.77 6.00
C VAL A 191 4.87 20.20 6.26
N ALA A 192 3.67 20.45 6.80
CA ALA A 192 3.20 21.79 7.12
C ALA A 192 4.06 22.47 8.19
N ASP A 193 4.40 21.75 9.26
CA ASP A 193 5.29 22.23 10.31
C ASP A 193 6.67 22.59 9.75
N HIS A 194 7.21 21.72 8.87
CA HIS A 194 8.49 21.97 8.21
C HIS A 194 8.45 23.24 7.32
N ILE A 195 7.39 23.42 6.53
CA ILE A 195 7.19 24.61 5.69
C ILE A 195 7.14 25.87 6.56
N ALA A 196 6.38 25.82 7.65
CA ALA A 196 6.26 26.97 8.57
C ALA A 196 7.63 27.36 9.18
N ILE A 197 8.42 26.38 9.61
CA ILE A 197 9.77 26.61 10.14
C ILE A 197 10.68 27.20 9.04
N GLN A 198 10.66 26.65 7.83
CA GLN A 198 11.49 27.18 6.73
C GLN A 198 11.13 28.63 6.38
N ARG A 199 9.85 28.98 6.38
CA ARG A 199 9.42 30.37 6.17
C ARG A 199 9.95 31.31 7.23
N GLN A 200 9.92 30.93 8.51
CA GLN A 200 10.48 31.72 9.59
C GLN A 200 11.99 31.99 9.41
N TYR A 201 12.75 30.96 8.96
CA TYR A 201 14.16 31.12 8.66
C TYR A 201 14.41 32.09 7.49
N LEU A 202 13.60 32.03 6.44
CA LEU A 202 13.70 32.96 5.31
C LEU A 202 13.39 34.39 5.73
N GLU A 203 12.34 34.63 6.48
CA GLU A 203 11.97 35.94 7.02
C GLU A 203 13.07 36.49 7.95
N TYR A 204 13.69 35.66 8.79
CA TYR A 204 14.81 36.04 9.64
C TYR A 204 16.04 36.46 8.82
N ARG A 205 16.37 35.75 7.73
CA ARG A 205 17.49 36.10 6.84
C ARG A 205 17.27 37.42 6.12
N GLU A 206 16.04 37.72 5.72
CA GLU A 206 15.71 38.98 5.05
C GLU A 206 15.71 40.18 6.03
N ALA A 207 15.34 39.94 7.29
CA ALA A 207 15.25 40.97 8.33
C ALA A 207 16.61 41.34 8.95
N ALA A 208 17.65 40.54 8.77
CA ALA A 208 18.98 40.79 9.31
C ALA A 208 19.88 41.51 8.29
N PRO A 209 20.00 42.85 8.32
CA PRO A 209 21.03 43.55 7.56
C PRO A 209 22.39 43.12 8.12
N VAL A 210 23.24 42.57 7.27
CA VAL A 210 24.63 42.26 7.61
C VAL A 210 25.38 43.58 7.79
N ALA A 211 25.33 44.12 8.98
CA ALA A 211 26.27 45.14 9.40
C ALA A 211 27.61 44.44 9.67
N HIS A 212 28.48 44.38 8.70
CA HIS A 212 29.87 44.08 8.96
C HIS A 212 30.48 45.31 9.66
N PRO A 213 30.94 45.19 10.91
CA PRO A 213 31.72 46.26 11.50
C PRO A 213 33.03 46.33 10.68
N SER A 214 33.29 47.48 10.09
CA SER A 214 34.57 47.79 9.50
C SER A 214 35.68 47.61 10.56
N PRO A 215 36.81 46.93 10.23
CA PRO A 215 37.92 46.88 11.17
C PRO A 215 38.42 48.28 11.42
N VAL A 216 38.38 48.73 12.64
CA VAL A 216 39.09 49.94 13.09
C VAL A 216 40.54 49.58 13.11
N LEU A 217 41.30 50.08 12.11
CA LEU A 217 42.75 50.08 12.10
C LEU A 217 43.21 51.15 13.11
N ALA A 218 43.85 50.69 14.16
CA ALA A 218 44.64 51.52 15.05
C ALA A 218 46.13 51.41 14.64
#